data_91d4441900b08049a8075d1057bb4b4b
#
_entry.id   91d4441900b08049a8075d1057bb4b4b
#
_cell.length_a   1.000
_cell.length_b   1.000
_cell.length_c   1.000
_cell.angle_alpha   90.00
_cell.angle_beta   90.00
_cell.angle_gamma   90.00
#
_symmetry.space_group_name_H-M   'P 1'
#
loop_
_entity.id
_entity.type
_entity.pdbx_description
1 polymer ?
#
loop_
_entity_poly.entity_id
_entity_poly.type
_entity_poly.pdbx_seq_one_letter_code
_entity_poly.pdbx_strand_id
1 'polypeptide(L)'
;MKGYCNFFLLLTLVLSSCGINNKKSYLNSFEDFVVDIEACETITSEQITSIKKDYLDYSETYYYKYEPELTDADKSRISKLKVRYYKVLARHEMQEVEDVINDLKDKANEFVNNILE
;
A
#
# COMPACT_ATOMS: atom_id res chain seq x y z
N MET A 1 18.97 -7.79 12.60
CA MET A 1 18.72 -7.52 12.85
C MET A 1 17.62 -7.10 12.97
N LYS A 2 17.30 -6.68 13.33
CA LYS A 2 16.31 -6.27 13.50
C LYS A 2 15.95 -5.21 12.92
N GLY A 3 15.34 -4.55 12.64
CA GLY A 3 15.01 -3.39 11.92
C GLY A 3 14.77 -3.55 10.45
N TYR A 4 14.98 -4.71 9.92
CA TYR A 4 14.79 -4.96 8.49
C TYR A 4 13.43 -5.55 8.21
N CYS A 5 12.82 -5.08 7.15
CA CYS A 5 11.69 -5.78 6.60
C CYS A 5 12.22 -7.08 5.98
N ASN A 6 11.68 -8.19 6.43
CA ASN A 6 12.11 -9.47 5.92
C ASN A 6 11.52 -9.64 4.52
N PHE A 7 12.36 -9.47 3.51
CA PHE A 7 11.91 -9.56 2.15
C PHE A 7 11.39 -10.95 1.80
N PHE A 8 11.85 -11.95 2.54
CA PHE A 8 11.34 -13.30 2.37
C PHE A 8 9.86 -13.37 2.68
N LEU A 9 9.40 -12.59 3.65
CA LEU A 9 7.98 -12.59 3.95
C LEU A 9 7.19 -12.06 2.78
N LEU A 10 7.69 -11.00 2.15
CA LEU A 10 7.03 -10.46 0.97
C LEU A 10 7.04 -11.47 -0.17
N LEU A 11 8.16 -12.16 -0.33
CA LEU A 11 8.26 -13.17 -1.36
C LEU A 11 7.29 -14.30 -1.09
N THR A 12 7.15 -14.68 0.17
CA THR A 12 6.19 -15.71 0.55
C THR A 12 4.79 -15.28 0.21
N LEU A 13 4.49 -14.00 0.43
CA LEU A 13 3.18 -13.47 0.06
C LEU A 13 2.93 -13.57 -1.42
N VAL A 14 3.94 -13.29 -2.23
CA VAL A 14 3.80 -13.42 -3.67
C VAL A 14 3.44 -14.85 -4.03
N LEU A 15 4.11 -15.81 -3.39
CA LEU A 15 3.77 -17.20 -3.61
C LEU A 15 2.35 -17.50 -3.13
N SER A 16 1.99 -16.91 -2.00
CA SER A 16 0.64 -17.10 -1.48
C SER A 16 -0.41 -16.50 -2.39
N SER A 17 -0.05 -15.43 -3.09
CA SER A 17 -1.00 -14.78 -3.98
C SER A 17 -1.35 -15.69 -5.16
N CYS A 18 -0.53 -16.69 -5.44
CA CYS A 18 -0.89 -17.68 -6.44
C CYS A 18 -2.13 -18.47 -5.99
N GLY A 19 -2.44 -18.42 -4.70
CA GLY A 19 -3.63 -19.06 -4.17
C GLY A 19 -4.85 -18.17 -4.11
N ILE A 20 -4.77 -16.96 -4.65
CA ILE A 20 -5.93 -16.09 -4.67
C ILE A 20 -6.86 -16.55 -5.78
N ASN A 21 -7.92 -17.24 -5.35
CA ASN A 21 -8.86 -17.79 -6.31
C ASN A 21 -10.32 -17.51 -5.92
N ASN A 22 -10.53 -16.73 -4.87
CA ASN A 22 -11.87 -16.33 -4.47
C ASN A 22 -11.77 -15.07 -3.64
N LYS A 23 -12.95 -14.49 -3.35
CA LYS A 23 -13.02 -13.24 -2.61
C LYS A 23 -12.35 -13.34 -1.24
N LYS A 24 -12.61 -14.43 -0.53
CA LYS A 24 -12.08 -14.58 0.81
C LYS A 24 -10.56 -14.60 0.81
N SER A 25 -9.97 -15.37 -0.11
CA SER A 25 -8.52 -15.44 -0.17
C SER A 25 -7.94 -14.10 -0.59
N TYR A 26 -8.63 -13.36 -1.46
CA TYR A 26 -8.20 -12.03 -1.85
C TYR A 26 -8.14 -11.09 -0.65
N LEU A 27 -9.24 -11.03 0.11
CA LEU A 27 -9.30 -10.12 1.25
C LEU A 27 -8.27 -10.48 2.31
N ASN A 28 -8.12 -11.77 2.58
CA ASN A 28 -7.14 -12.21 3.57
C ASN A 28 -5.72 -11.92 3.12
N SER A 29 -5.42 -12.13 1.84
CA SER A 29 -4.08 -11.87 1.32
C SER A 29 -3.76 -10.39 1.34
N PHE A 30 -4.73 -9.54 1.01
CA PHE A 30 -4.55 -8.10 1.07
C PHE A 30 -4.22 -7.68 2.50
N GLU A 31 -4.97 -8.19 3.46
CA GLU A 31 -4.72 -7.86 4.86
C GLU A 31 -3.36 -8.36 5.31
N ASP A 32 -3.00 -9.60 4.95
CA ASP A 32 -1.69 -10.14 5.31
C ASP A 32 -0.57 -9.28 4.73
N PHE A 33 -0.73 -8.83 3.49
CA PHE A 33 0.25 -7.94 2.88
C PHE A 33 0.43 -6.67 3.70
N VAL A 34 -0.67 -6.03 4.08
CA VAL A 34 -0.59 -4.79 4.85
C VAL A 34 0.01 -5.03 6.22
N VAL A 35 -0.42 -6.10 6.90
CA VAL A 35 0.12 -6.44 8.21
C VAL A 35 1.63 -6.67 8.13
N ASP A 36 2.09 -7.35 7.09
CA ASP A 36 3.51 -7.64 6.95
C ASP A 36 4.33 -6.36 6.76
N ILE A 37 3.85 -5.43 5.92
CA ILE A 37 4.61 -4.20 5.74
C ILE A 37 4.53 -3.31 6.97
N GLU A 38 3.44 -3.39 7.74
CA GLU A 38 3.36 -2.66 9.00
C GLU A 38 4.38 -3.15 10.00
N ALA A 39 4.71 -4.42 9.95
CA ALA A 39 5.67 -5.01 10.87
C ALA A 39 7.12 -4.68 10.52
N CYS A 40 7.35 -4.12 9.35
CA CYS A 40 8.69 -3.76 8.93
C CYS A 40 9.14 -2.50 9.63
N GLU A 41 10.29 -2.56 10.31
CA GLU A 41 10.83 -1.36 10.94
C GLU A 41 11.58 -0.50 9.95
N THR A 42 12.21 -1.13 8.97
CA THR A 42 12.97 -0.44 7.95
C THR A 42 12.64 -1.05 6.59
N ILE A 43 12.32 -0.20 5.65
CA ILE A 43 12.02 -0.65 4.28
C ILE A 43 12.96 0.10 3.34
N THR A 44 13.71 -0.65 2.53
CA THR A 44 14.63 -0.05 1.58
C THR A 44 13.88 0.50 0.39
N SER A 45 14.56 1.35 -0.39
CA SER A 45 13.95 1.92 -1.59
C SER A 45 13.53 0.84 -2.58
N GLU A 46 14.34 -0.21 -2.69
CA GLU A 46 14.01 -1.32 -3.59
C GLU A 46 12.78 -2.05 -3.11
N GLN A 47 12.67 -2.24 -1.80
CA GLN A 47 11.50 -2.88 -1.24
C GLN A 47 10.25 -2.03 -1.42
N ILE A 48 10.40 -0.71 -1.29
CA ILE A 48 9.28 0.19 -1.52
C ILE A 48 8.73 0.01 -2.94
N THR A 49 9.63 -0.09 -3.92
CA THR A 49 9.20 -0.29 -5.30
C THR A 49 8.39 -1.58 -5.45
N SER A 50 8.88 -2.68 -4.85
CA SER A 50 8.16 -3.94 -4.89
C SER A 50 6.82 -3.87 -4.16
N ILE A 51 6.82 -3.19 -3.03
CA ILE A 51 5.60 -3.05 -2.24
C ILE A 51 4.55 -2.28 -3.02
N LYS A 52 4.94 -1.21 -3.70
CA LYS A 52 4.00 -0.42 -4.49
C LYS A 52 3.42 -1.25 -5.64
N LYS A 53 4.25 -2.09 -6.24
CA LYS A 53 3.80 -2.95 -7.32
C LYS A 53 2.78 -3.96 -6.81
N ASP A 54 3.08 -4.59 -5.67
CA ASP A 54 2.17 -5.56 -5.08
C ASP A 54 0.87 -4.88 -4.67
N TYR A 55 0.96 -3.67 -4.14
CA TYR A 55 -0.23 -2.94 -3.75
C TYR A 55 -1.14 -2.66 -4.95
N LEU A 56 -0.57 -2.34 -6.09
CA LEU A 56 -1.39 -2.12 -7.29
C LEU A 56 -2.17 -3.39 -7.65
N ASP A 57 -1.54 -4.55 -7.50
CA ASP A 57 -2.25 -5.79 -7.76
C ASP A 57 -3.44 -5.94 -6.82
N TYR A 58 -3.25 -5.68 -5.53
CA TYR A 58 -4.33 -5.82 -4.57
C TYR A 58 -5.40 -4.76 -4.73
N SER A 59 -5.01 -3.51 -5.01
CA SER A 59 -5.96 -2.41 -5.03
C SER A 59 -6.64 -2.25 -6.37
N GLU A 60 -6.08 -2.84 -7.43
CA GLU A 60 -6.67 -2.69 -8.77
C GLU A 60 -6.92 -4.04 -9.43
N THR A 61 -5.88 -4.82 -9.69
CA THR A 61 -6.04 -6.05 -10.45
C THR A 61 -7.02 -7.01 -9.79
N TYR A 62 -6.76 -7.36 -8.55
CA TYR A 62 -7.65 -8.28 -7.83
C TYR A 62 -8.93 -7.59 -7.41
N TYR A 63 -8.86 -6.30 -7.08
CA TYR A 63 -10.04 -5.57 -6.68
C TYR A 63 -11.11 -5.62 -7.77
N TYR A 64 -10.73 -5.30 -8.99
CA TYR A 64 -11.71 -5.27 -10.08
C TYR A 64 -12.18 -6.67 -10.42
N LYS A 65 -11.34 -7.67 -10.24
CA LYS A 65 -11.74 -9.04 -10.51
C LYS A 65 -12.85 -9.48 -9.56
N TYR A 66 -12.76 -9.11 -8.29
CA TYR A 66 -13.72 -9.56 -7.28
C TYR A 66 -14.77 -8.52 -6.92
N GLU A 67 -14.70 -7.34 -7.50
CA GLU A 67 -15.61 -6.26 -7.15
C GLU A 67 -17.07 -6.66 -7.18
N PRO A 68 -17.56 -7.41 -8.17
CA PRO A 68 -18.99 -7.76 -8.18
C PRO A 68 -19.42 -8.60 -6.98
N GLU A 69 -18.48 -9.23 -6.31
CA GLU A 69 -18.79 -10.06 -5.14
C GLU A 69 -18.60 -9.33 -3.83
N LEU A 70 -18.06 -8.11 -3.85
CA LEU A 70 -17.73 -7.40 -2.62
C LEU A 70 -18.98 -6.77 -2.01
N THR A 71 -19.15 -7.03 -0.71
CA THR A 71 -20.21 -6.37 0.06
C THR A 71 -19.73 -4.98 0.49
N ASP A 72 -20.64 -4.18 1.05
CA ASP A 72 -20.26 -2.89 1.61
C ASP A 72 -19.25 -3.06 2.73
N ALA A 73 -19.41 -4.10 3.54
CA ALA A 73 -18.45 -4.38 4.62
C ALA A 73 -17.09 -4.73 4.04
N ASP A 74 -17.06 -5.50 2.95
CA ASP A 74 -15.80 -5.85 2.29
C ASP A 74 -15.10 -4.60 1.77
N LYS A 75 -15.86 -3.72 1.13
CA LYS A 75 -15.29 -2.48 0.59
C LYS A 75 -14.78 -1.57 1.69
N SER A 76 -15.47 -1.53 2.82
CA SER A 76 -15.02 -0.77 3.97
C SER A 76 -13.71 -1.33 4.49
N ARG A 77 -13.60 -2.65 4.57
CA ARG A 77 -12.37 -3.30 5.00
C ARG A 77 -11.21 -2.94 4.07
N ILE A 78 -11.47 -2.98 2.76
CA ILE A 78 -10.45 -2.63 1.78
C ILE A 78 -10.02 -1.18 1.93
N SER A 79 -10.97 -0.28 2.16
CA SER A 79 -10.64 1.14 2.37
C SER A 79 -9.73 1.32 3.57
N LYS A 80 -10.00 0.61 4.65
CA LYS A 80 -9.15 0.69 5.84
C LYS A 80 -7.76 0.15 5.56
N LEU A 81 -7.66 -0.92 4.79
CA LEU A 81 -6.36 -1.47 4.41
C LEU A 81 -5.57 -0.47 3.57
N LYS A 82 -6.25 0.22 2.66
CA LYS A 82 -5.58 1.24 1.85
C LYS A 82 -5.02 2.37 2.71
N VAL A 83 -5.78 2.81 3.69
CA VAL A 83 -5.30 3.86 4.59
C VAL A 83 -4.07 3.38 5.37
N ARG A 84 -4.12 2.15 5.86
CA ARG A 84 -2.99 1.60 6.61
C ARG A 84 -1.75 1.50 5.72
N TYR A 85 -1.95 1.08 4.47
CA TYR A 85 -0.85 1.01 3.52
C TYR A 85 -0.19 2.39 3.34
N TYR A 86 -1.00 3.42 3.11
CA TYR A 86 -0.45 4.76 2.91
C TYR A 86 0.27 5.28 4.15
N LYS A 87 -0.21 4.91 5.33
CA LYS A 87 0.49 5.29 6.56
C LYS A 87 1.85 4.64 6.64
N VAL A 88 1.96 3.39 6.22
CA VAL A 88 3.26 2.72 6.21
C VAL A 88 4.21 3.42 5.26
N LEU A 89 3.75 3.73 4.05
CA LEU A 89 4.61 4.42 3.09
C LEU A 89 5.05 5.77 3.61
N ALA A 90 4.11 6.53 4.17
CA ALA A 90 4.46 7.85 4.69
C ALA A 90 5.53 7.75 5.76
N ARG A 91 5.41 6.75 6.63
CA ARG A 91 6.38 6.59 7.71
C ARG A 91 7.77 6.27 7.18
N HIS A 92 7.85 5.42 6.16
CA HIS A 92 9.14 4.94 5.67
C HIS A 92 9.75 5.82 4.60
N GLU A 93 8.95 6.65 3.93
CA GLU A 93 9.47 7.56 2.92
C GLU A 93 9.73 8.96 3.46
N MET A 94 9.37 9.21 4.72
CA MET A 94 9.44 10.56 5.24
C MET A 94 10.82 11.17 5.17
N GLN A 95 11.85 10.37 5.41
CA GLN A 95 13.20 10.92 5.45
C GLN A 95 13.74 11.23 4.07
N GLU A 96 13.33 10.46 3.08
CA GLU A 96 13.77 10.70 1.71
C GLU A 96 12.83 11.65 0.98
N VAL A 97 11.73 11.98 1.62
CA VAL A 97 10.61 12.63 0.97
C VAL A 97 10.45 14.07 1.42
N GLU A 98 11.37 14.54 2.26
CA GLU A 98 11.27 15.92 2.70
C GLU A 98 11.26 16.85 1.50
N ASP A 99 12.10 16.58 0.53
CA ASP A 99 12.11 17.39 -0.70
C ASP A 99 10.82 17.22 -1.48
N VAL A 100 10.31 15.99 -1.54
CA VAL A 100 9.07 15.73 -2.26
C VAL A 100 7.90 16.40 -1.56
N ILE A 101 7.89 16.36 -0.24
CA ILE A 101 6.83 17.02 0.53
C ILE A 101 6.86 18.52 0.29
N ASN A 102 8.07 19.10 0.28
CA ASN A 102 8.19 20.52 0.00
C ASN A 102 7.71 20.85 -1.42
N ASP A 103 8.05 19.99 -2.37
CA ASP A 103 7.59 20.19 -3.74
C ASP A 103 6.07 20.12 -3.81
N LEU A 104 5.46 19.17 -3.10
CA LEU A 104 4.01 19.05 -3.06
C LEU A 104 3.36 20.27 -2.40
N LYS A 105 3.98 20.79 -1.35
CA LYS A 105 3.48 21.99 -0.72
C LYS A 105 3.53 23.17 -1.69
N ASP A 106 4.62 23.29 -2.42
CA ASP A 106 4.76 24.38 -3.39
C ASP A 106 3.69 24.26 -4.46
N LYS A 107 3.44 23.04 -4.94
CA LYS A 107 2.41 22.83 -5.94
C LYS A 107 1.03 23.11 -5.40
N ALA A 108 0.79 22.72 -4.15
CA ALA A 108 -0.50 22.99 -3.52
C ALA A 108 -0.73 24.48 -3.35
N ASN A 109 0.33 25.21 -2.94
CA ASN A 109 0.24 26.66 -2.79
C ASN A 109 -0.02 27.32 -4.14
N GLU A 110 0.66 26.85 -5.16
CA GLU A 110 0.47 27.37 -6.51
C GLU A 110 -0.96 27.13 -6.98
N PHE A 111 -1.47 25.93 -6.72
CA PHE A 111 -2.83 25.58 -7.08
C PHE A 111 -3.84 26.49 -6.36
N VAL A 112 -3.64 26.69 -5.06
CA VAL A 112 -4.52 27.54 -4.28
C VAL A 112 -4.47 28.99 -4.76
N ASN A 113 -3.26 29.47 -5.05
CA ASN A 113 -3.14 30.83 -5.53
C ASN A 113 -3.84 31.02 -6.87
N ASN A 114 -3.74 30.00 -7.74
CA ASN A 114 -4.44 30.08 -9.03
C ASN A 114 -5.96 30.10 -8.85
N ILE A 115 -6.44 29.36 -7.86
CA ILE A 115 -7.88 29.35 -7.59
C ILE A 115 -8.35 30.69 -7.02
N LEU A 116 -7.53 31.26 -6.15
CA LEU A 116 -7.92 32.50 -5.48
C LEU A 116 -7.82 33.74 -6.37
N GLU A 117 -7.09 33.60 -7.46
CA GLU A 117 -7.03 34.68 -8.44
C GLU A 117 -8.11 34.49 -9.49
#